data_6b1edfd173d5e105f5f6f52205ab6099
#
_entry.id   6b1edfd173d5e105f5f6f52205ab6099
#
_cell.length_a   1.000
_cell.length_b   1.000
_cell.length_c   1.000
_cell.angle_alpha   90.00
_cell.angle_beta   90.00
_cell.angle_gamma   90.00
#
_symmetry.space_group_name_H-M   'P 1'
#
loop_
_entity.id
_entity.type
_entity.pdbx_description
1 polymer ?
#
loop_
_entity_poly.entity_id
_entity_poly.type
_entity_poly.pdbx_seq_one_letter_code
_entity_poly.pdbx_strand_id
1 'polypeptide(L)'
;MDVSTEDTDLPNYEDQLKQVLIDVLELDREDAMALTADSGLFGHLPELDSMAVAGLLTEIEDRLDIVIEDDEVDGEMLETFGGLLTFIEEKTAQA
;
A
#
# COMPACT_ATOMS: atom_id res chain seq x y z
N MET A 1 18.19 24.22 -10.32
CA MET A 1 17.65 23.63 -10.21
C MET A 1 17.54 22.95 -9.25
N ASP A 2 16.89 22.44 -8.92
CA ASP A 2 16.92 21.98 -7.85
C ASP A 2 16.72 20.61 -7.78
N VAL A 3 17.49 20.02 -7.03
CA VAL A 3 17.50 18.67 -6.90
C VAL A 3 16.27 18.11 -6.37
N SER A 4 15.56 18.82 -5.57
CA SER A 4 14.33 18.32 -5.00
C SER A 4 13.29 18.04 -6.07
N THR A 5 13.40 18.69 -7.18
CA THR A 5 12.51 18.44 -8.29
C THR A 5 12.71 17.02 -8.80
N GLU A 6 13.93 16.56 -8.82
CA GLU A 6 14.20 15.23 -9.29
C GLU A 6 13.60 14.19 -8.37
N ASP A 7 13.67 14.46 -7.07
CA ASP A 7 13.13 13.53 -6.11
C ASP A 7 11.63 13.35 -6.29
N THR A 8 10.94 14.42 -6.61
CA THR A 8 9.49 14.35 -6.77
C THR A 8 9.09 13.63 -8.03
N ASP A 9 9.99 13.47 -8.98
CA ASP A 9 9.68 12.75 -10.20
C ASP A 9 9.68 11.24 -9.98
N LEU A 10 10.31 10.76 -8.93
CA LEU A 10 10.39 9.34 -8.67
C LEU A 10 9.16 8.88 -7.89
N PRO A 11 8.54 7.78 -8.31
CA PRO A 11 7.39 7.29 -7.57
C PRO A 11 7.80 6.88 -6.17
N ASN A 12 7.03 7.31 -5.19
CA ASN A 12 7.24 6.89 -3.82
C ASN A 12 6.06 6.03 -3.41
N TYR A 13 6.17 4.73 -3.66
CA TYR A 13 5.06 3.83 -3.41
C TYR A 13 4.79 3.65 -1.93
N GLU A 14 5.80 3.85 -1.10
CA GLU A 14 5.59 3.78 0.34
C GLU A 14 4.63 4.88 0.79
N ASP A 15 4.85 6.11 0.36
CA ASP A 15 3.96 7.20 0.72
C ASP A 15 2.59 7.03 0.11
N GLN A 16 2.52 6.55 -1.12
CA GLN A 16 1.25 6.32 -1.79
C GLN A 16 0.46 5.24 -1.06
N LEU A 17 1.12 4.18 -0.63
CA LEU A 17 0.45 3.12 0.10
C LEU A 17 -0.06 3.62 1.44
N LYS A 18 0.73 4.42 2.13
CA LYS A 18 0.29 4.99 3.40
C LYS A 18 -0.94 5.88 3.21
N GLN A 19 -0.96 6.65 2.13
CA GLN A 19 -2.11 7.51 1.85
C GLN A 19 -3.35 6.68 1.53
N VAL A 20 -3.18 5.59 0.80
CA VAL A 20 -4.30 4.70 0.50
C VAL A 20 -4.86 4.10 1.80
N LEU A 21 -3.98 3.70 2.70
CA LEU A 21 -4.42 3.14 3.98
C LEU A 21 -5.19 4.17 4.79
N ILE A 22 -4.74 5.42 4.79
CA ILE A 22 -5.45 6.49 5.46
C ILE A 22 -6.85 6.62 4.88
N ASP A 23 -6.95 6.66 3.57
CA ASP A 23 -8.21 6.94 2.89
C ASP A 23 -9.19 5.78 2.98
N VAL A 24 -8.71 4.57 2.86
CA VAL A 24 -9.58 3.40 2.82
C VAL A 24 -9.95 2.94 4.22
N LEU A 25 -8.99 2.91 5.14
CA LEU A 25 -9.20 2.40 6.48
C LEU A 25 -9.48 3.51 7.48
N GLU A 26 -9.42 4.76 7.05
CA GLU A 26 -9.64 5.92 7.90
C GLU A 26 -8.67 5.94 9.08
N LEU A 27 -7.44 5.57 8.81
CA LEU A 27 -6.40 5.62 9.84
C LEU A 27 -6.00 7.06 10.12
N ASP A 28 -5.54 7.30 11.35
CA ASP A 28 -4.95 8.59 11.66
C ASP A 28 -3.65 8.74 10.87
N ARG A 29 -3.40 9.96 10.42
CA ARG A 29 -2.20 10.22 9.65
C ARG A 29 -0.94 9.85 10.42
N GLU A 30 -0.93 10.13 11.71
CA GLU A 30 0.22 9.80 12.55
C GLU A 30 0.48 8.30 12.58
N ASP A 31 -0.59 7.53 12.70
CA ASP A 31 -0.45 6.08 12.74
C ASP A 31 0.08 5.55 11.42
N ALA A 32 -0.45 6.08 10.33
CA ALA A 32 -0.03 5.63 9.01
C ALA A 32 1.42 6.00 8.73
N MET A 33 1.82 7.20 9.14
CA MET A 33 3.19 7.64 8.91
C MET A 33 4.20 6.86 9.73
N ALA A 34 3.75 6.29 10.84
CA ALA A 34 4.62 5.49 11.70
C ALA A 34 4.81 4.06 11.21
N LEU A 35 4.08 3.66 10.18
CA LEU A 35 4.21 2.29 9.66
C LEU A 35 5.59 2.02 9.10
N THR A 36 6.09 0.83 9.39
CA THR A 36 7.36 0.37 8.85
C THR A 36 7.13 -0.95 8.16
N ALA A 37 8.17 -1.49 7.53
CA ALA A 37 8.05 -2.75 6.81
C ALA A 37 7.55 -3.88 7.72
N ASP A 38 7.90 -3.82 9.00
CA ASP A 38 7.51 -4.87 9.94
C ASP A 38 6.11 -4.67 10.53
N SER A 39 5.49 -3.54 10.26
CA SER A 39 4.18 -3.25 10.85
C SER A 39 3.13 -4.23 10.34
N GLY A 40 2.33 -4.76 11.25
CA GLY A 40 1.27 -5.69 10.88
C GLY A 40 0.09 -5.00 10.24
N LEU A 41 -0.47 -5.62 9.23
CA LEU A 41 -1.67 -5.12 8.57
C LEU A 41 -2.80 -6.10 8.76
N PHE A 42 -3.00 -7.00 7.80
CA PHE A 42 -4.12 -7.95 7.90
C PHE A 42 -3.89 -8.88 9.11
N GLY A 43 -4.90 -8.97 9.95
CA GLY A 43 -4.80 -9.74 11.18
C GLY A 43 -4.25 -8.95 12.36
N HIS A 44 -3.77 -7.74 12.13
CA HIS A 44 -3.21 -6.89 13.18
C HIS A 44 -3.95 -5.57 13.34
N LEU A 45 -4.45 -5.02 12.23
CA LEU A 45 -5.24 -3.80 12.28
C LEU A 45 -6.72 -4.17 12.30
N PRO A 46 -7.45 -3.75 13.33
CA PRO A 46 -8.88 -4.09 13.37
C PRO A 46 -9.66 -3.50 12.20
N GLU A 47 -9.17 -2.41 11.65
CA GLU A 47 -9.84 -1.77 10.50
C GLU A 47 -9.70 -2.58 9.23
N LEU A 48 -8.71 -3.46 9.15
CA LEU A 48 -8.46 -4.21 7.92
C LEU A 48 -9.06 -5.61 8.02
N ASP A 49 -10.34 -5.72 7.73
CA ASP A 49 -11.02 -7.00 7.68
C ASP A 49 -11.13 -7.45 6.22
N SER A 50 -11.81 -8.56 5.99
CA SER A 50 -11.89 -9.13 4.65
C SER A 50 -12.52 -8.20 3.64
N MET A 51 -13.53 -7.44 4.07
CA MET A 51 -14.17 -6.51 3.16
C MET A 51 -13.27 -5.31 2.87
N ALA A 52 -12.55 -4.86 3.89
CA ALA A 52 -11.64 -3.73 3.71
C ALA A 52 -10.50 -4.11 2.79
N VAL A 53 -10.05 -5.37 2.82
CA VAL A 53 -9.01 -5.84 1.91
C VAL A 53 -9.42 -5.64 0.46
N ALA A 54 -10.67 -6.00 0.13
CA ALA A 54 -11.14 -5.85 -1.24
C ALA A 54 -11.11 -4.37 -1.66
N GLY A 55 -11.58 -3.49 -0.77
CA GLY A 55 -11.57 -2.06 -1.08
C GLY A 55 -10.16 -1.51 -1.18
N LEU A 56 -9.27 -1.98 -0.31
CA LEU A 56 -7.87 -1.55 -0.33
C LEU A 56 -7.21 -1.92 -1.65
N LEU A 57 -7.38 -3.16 -2.09
CA LEU A 57 -6.76 -3.61 -3.33
C LEU A 57 -7.33 -2.88 -4.54
N THR A 58 -8.65 -2.62 -4.54
CA THR A 58 -9.27 -1.87 -5.62
C THR A 58 -8.70 -0.45 -5.69
N GLU A 59 -8.55 0.18 -4.54
CA GLU A 59 -8.01 1.53 -4.52
C GLU A 59 -6.57 1.57 -5.01
N ILE A 60 -5.78 0.57 -4.62
CA ILE A 60 -4.40 0.48 -5.08
C ILE A 60 -4.36 0.33 -6.60
N GLU A 61 -5.23 -0.51 -7.16
CA GLU A 61 -5.29 -0.69 -8.60
C GLU A 61 -5.60 0.63 -9.31
N ASP A 62 -6.55 1.37 -8.77
CA ASP A 62 -6.95 2.63 -9.38
C ASP A 62 -5.85 3.67 -9.31
N ARG A 63 -5.23 3.81 -8.17
CA ARG A 63 -4.25 4.88 -7.97
C ARG A 63 -2.93 4.61 -8.68
N LEU A 64 -2.55 3.34 -8.77
CA LEU A 64 -1.27 2.98 -9.36
C LEU A 64 -1.40 2.46 -10.78
N ASP A 65 -2.64 2.36 -11.27
CA ASP A 65 -2.90 1.92 -12.64
C ASP A 65 -2.31 0.53 -12.89
N ILE A 66 -2.58 -0.39 -11.98
CA ILE A 66 -2.15 -1.77 -12.10
C ILE A 66 -3.36 -2.68 -11.94
N VAL A 67 -3.18 -3.94 -12.34
CA VAL A 67 -4.22 -4.94 -12.18
C VAL A 67 -3.71 -6.01 -11.22
N ILE A 68 -4.48 -6.29 -10.19
CA ILE A 68 -4.12 -7.30 -9.21
C ILE A 68 -5.08 -8.47 -9.38
N GLU A 69 -4.53 -9.63 -9.73
CA GLU A 69 -5.35 -10.82 -9.91
C GLU A 69 -5.62 -11.49 -8.57
N ASP A 70 -6.76 -12.15 -8.46
CA ASP A 70 -7.13 -12.80 -7.22
C ASP A 70 -6.10 -13.82 -6.76
N ASP A 71 -5.50 -14.54 -7.70
CA ASP A 71 -4.55 -15.58 -7.35
C ASP A 71 -3.18 -15.03 -6.96
N GLU A 72 -2.96 -13.74 -7.11
CA GLU A 72 -1.73 -13.11 -6.65
C GLU A 72 -1.80 -12.69 -5.19
N VAL A 73 -2.99 -12.65 -4.63
CA VAL A 73 -3.22 -12.14 -3.28
C VAL A 73 -3.21 -13.31 -2.30
N ASP A 74 -2.38 -13.20 -1.27
CA ASP A 74 -2.40 -14.21 -0.21
C ASP A 74 -2.24 -13.51 1.14
N GLY A 75 -2.45 -14.27 2.21
CA GLY A 75 -2.41 -13.71 3.57
C GLY A 75 -1.04 -13.23 3.96
N GLU A 76 0.00 -13.88 3.47
CA GLU A 76 1.37 -13.47 3.79
C GLU A 76 1.69 -12.11 3.23
N MET A 77 1.28 -11.87 2.00
CA MET A 77 1.54 -10.60 1.35
C MET A 77 0.83 -9.46 2.08
N LEU A 78 -0.35 -9.74 2.63
CA LEU A 78 -1.13 -8.72 3.32
C LEU A 78 -0.81 -8.59 4.79
N GLU A 79 0.02 -9.49 5.32
CA GLU A 79 0.26 -9.53 6.75
C GLU A 79 1.05 -8.34 7.26
N THR A 80 2.00 -7.83 6.47
CA THR A 80 2.82 -6.71 6.89
C THR A 80 2.80 -5.61 5.83
N PHE A 81 3.11 -4.41 6.28
CA PHE A 81 3.21 -3.27 5.38
C PHE A 81 4.29 -3.52 4.32
N GLY A 82 5.43 -4.07 4.75
CA GLY A 82 6.52 -4.34 3.82
C GLY A 82 6.16 -5.38 2.77
N GLY A 83 5.40 -6.40 3.17
CA GLY A 83 4.96 -7.41 2.22
C GLY A 83 4.08 -6.83 1.13
N LEU A 84 3.13 -5.99 1.52
CA LEU A 84 2.25 -5.35 0.56
C LEU A 84 3.01 -4.35 -0.31
N LEU A 85 3.92 -3.59 0.30
CA LEU A 85 4.71 -2.62 -0.44
C LEU A 85 5.58 -3.30 -1.49
N THR A 86 6.23 -4.41 -1.12
CA THR A 86 7.07 -5.14 -2.06
C THR A 86 6.23 -5.66 -3.22
N PHE A 87 5.04 -6.16 -2.93
CA PHE A 87 4.15 -6.65 -3.97
C PHE A 87 3.80 -5.52 -4.96
N ILE A 88 3.48 -4.36 -4.43
CA ILE A 88 3.13 -3.20 -5.24
C ILE A 88 4.31 -2.79 -6.12
N GLU A 89 5.50 -2.75 -5.53
CA GLU A 89 6.69 -2.36 -6.27
C GLU A 89 6.96 -3.32 -7.42
N GLU A 90 6.79 -4.60 -7.18
CA GLU A 90 7.00 -5.59 -8.23
C GLU A 90 5.96 -5.48 -9.33
N LYS A 91 4.71 -5.25 -8.96
CA LYS A 91 3.66 -5.10 -9.96
C LYS A 91 3.88 -3.88 -10.83
N THR A 92 4.26 -2.77 -10.22
CA THR A 92 4.47 -1.55 -10.99
C THR A 92 5.70 -1.65 -11.88
N ALA A 93 6.70 -2.43 -11.47
CA ALA A 93 7.87 -2.65 -12.31
C ALA A 93 7.54 -3.47 -13.55
N GLN A 94 6.48 -4.29 -13.48
CA GLN A 94 6.08 -5.12 -14.62
C GLN A 94 5.17 -4.38 -15.59
N ALA A 95 4.59 -3.29 -15.14
CA ALA A 95 3.59 -2.57 -15.94
C ALA A 95 4.19 -1.82 -17.14
#